data_a4606b60cdb1716d079ca9128455f448
#
_entry.id   a4606b60cdb1716d079ca9128455f448
#
_cell.length_a   1.000
_cell.length_b   1.000
_cell.length_c   1.000
_cell.angle_alpha   90.00
_cell.angle_beta   90.00
_cell.angle_gamma   90.00
#
_symmetry.space_group_name_H-M   'P 1'
#
loop_
_entity.id
_entity.type
_entity.pdbx_description
1 polymer ?
#
loop_
_entity_poly.entity_id
_entity_poly.type
_entity_poly.pdbx_seq_one_letter_code
_entity_poly.pdbx_strand_id
1 'polypeptide(L)'
;FELLVSDPEKAREFYGKVFDWDFQTDQSPGYTMIHTGAEPMGGMMKKPDQAPAFALSVYFCVDNLDETIAKIEEAGGRILVPRTEIPGMGHWAFFADPDGIAVGIYEHSV
;
A
#
# COMPACT_ATOMS: atom_id res chain seq x y z
N PHE A 1 -4.39 -0.74 -3.98
CA PHE A 1 -4.48 -1.79 -2.97
C PHE A 1 -3.12 -2.46 -2.76
N GLU A 2 -3.03 -3.20 -1.67
CA GLU A 2 -1.81 -3.92 -1.35
C GLU A 2 -2.14 -5.25 -0.70
N LEU A 3 -1.55 -6.32 -1.23
CA LEU A 3 -1.71 -7.66 -0.67
C LEU A 3 -0.50 -7.97 0.20
N LEU A 4 -0.74 -8.34 1.44
CA LEU A 4 0.30 -8.79 2.36
C LEU A 4 0.15 -10.31 2.48
N VAL A 5 1.08 -11.04 1.87
CA VAL A 5 0.94 -12.49 1.69
C VAL A 5 2.04 -13.28 2.40
N SER A 6 1.78 -14.54 2.71
CA SER A 6 2.76 -15.39 3.37
C SER A 6 3.88 -15.80 2.42
N ASP A 7 3.53 -16.09 1.17
CA ASP A 7 4.48 -16.54 0.15
C ASP A 7 4.17 -15.83 -1.17
N PRO A 8 4.93 -14.77 -1.49
CA PRO A 8 4.69 -14.00 -2.72
C PRO A 8 4.73 -14.81 -4.01
N GLU A 9 5.59 -15.81 -4.10
CA GLU A 9 5.67 -16.64 -5.30
C GLU A 9 4.40 -17.47 -5.53
N LYS A 10 3.87 -18.05 -4.48
CA LYS A 10 2.62 -18.81 -4.55
C LYS A 10 1.44 -17.90 -4.84
N ALA A 11 1.41 -16.72 -4.24
CA ALA A 11 0.37 -15.74 -4.48
C ALA A 11 0.39 -15.28 -5.94
N ARG A 12 1.57 -15.02 -6.48
CA ARG A 12 1.74 -14.65 -7.88
C ARG A 12 1.20 -15.73 -8.82
N GLU A 13 1.49 -16.98 -8.55
CA GLU A 13 0.97 -18.10 -9.35
C GLU A 13 -0.55 -18.14 -9.29
N PHE A 14 -1.09 -18.04 -8.10
CA PHE A 14 -2.53 -18.11 -7.91
C PHE A 14 -3.26 -16.98 -8.63
N TYR A 15 -2.89 -15.75 -8.31
CA TYR A 15 -3.57 -14.57 -8.88
C TYR A 15 -3.33 -14.43 -10.38
N GLY A 16 -2.17 -14.87 -10.86
CA GLY A 16 -1.87 -14.86 -12.28
C GLY A 16 -2.69 -15.85 -13.08
N LYS A 17 -3.17 -16.94 -12.44
CA LYS A 17 -4.04 -17.91 -13.08
C LYS A 17 -5.51 -17.49 -13.09
N VAL A 18 -5.91 -16.77 -12.03
CA VAL A 18 -7.30 -16.36 -11.84
C VAL A 18 -7.61 -15.06 -12.60
N PHE A 19 -6.68 -14.12 -12.55
CA PHE A 19 -6.85 -12.82 -13.19
C PHE A 19 -5.75 -12.61 -14.21
N ASP A 20 -6.04 -11.82 -15.21
CA ASP A 20 -5.06 -11.49 -16.25
C ASP A 20 -4.18 -10.32 -15.76
N TRP A 21 -3.55 -10.53 -14.62
CA TRP A 21 -2.70 -9.53 -13.97
C TRP A 21 -1.24 -9.77 -14.32
N ASP A 22 -0.52 -8.67 -14.44
CA ASP A 22 0.91 -8.67 -14.72
C ASP A 22 1.66 -8.31 -13.44
N PHE A 23 2.67 -9.11 -13.09
CA PHE A 23 3.43 -8.92 -11.86
C PHE A 23 4.85 -8.52 -12.19
N GLN A 24 5.33 -7.48 -11.55
CA GLN A 24 6.65 -6.94 -11.80
C GLN A 24 7.39 -6.76 -10.47
N THR A 25 8.40 -7.60 -10.24
CA THR A 25 9.25 -7.45 -9.07
C THR A 25 10.26 -6.38 -9.39
N ASP A 26 10.12 -5.25 -8.73
CA ASP A 26 10.89 -4.08 -9.03
C ASP A 26 12.18 -4.01 -8.23
N GLN A 27 12.84 -2.86 -8.35
CA GLN A 27 14.11 -2.50 -7.74
C GLN A 27 14.06 -2.48 -6.22
N SER A 28 12.89 -2.49 -5.63
CA SER A 28 12.71 -2.61 -4.18
C SER A 28 12.63 -4.08 -3.81
N PRO A 29 13.65 -4.65 -3.18
CA PRO A 29 13.60 -6.07 -2.79
C PRO A 29 12.38 -6.36 -1.91
N GLY A 30 11.68 -7.44 -2.23
CA GLY A 30 10.54 -7.88 -1.44
C GLY A 30 9.21 -7.22 -1.80
N TYR A 31 9.18 -6.35 -2.80
CA TYR A 31 7.93 -5.73 -3.23
C TYR A 31 7.65 -6.02 -4.70
N THR A 32 6.40 -6.39 -5.01
CA THR A 32 5.97 -6.69 -6.36
C THR A 32 4.85 -5.73 -6.76
N MET A 33 5.00 -5.09 -7.91
CA MET A 33 3.94 -4.26 -8.48
C MET A 33 2.95 -5.13 -9.22
N ILE A 34 1.66 -4.83 -9.07
CA ILE A 34 0.59 -5.56 -9.73
C ILE A 34 -0.10 -4.64 -10.73
N HIS A 35 0.03 -4.98 -12.01
CA HIS A 35 -0.62 -4.24 -13.09
C HIS A 35 -1.90 -4.96 -13.47
N THR A 36 -3.05 -4.37 -13.14
CA THR A 36 -4.34 -4.99 -13.37
C THR A 36 -4.98 -4.58 -14.69
N GLY A 37 -4.35 -3.66 -15.40
CA GLY A 37 -4.91 -3.11 -16.63
C GLY A 37 -5.72 -1.85 -16.41
N ALA A 38 -5.82 -1.41 -15.16
CA ALA A 38 -6.54 -0.18 -14.79
C ALA A 38 -5.75 0.56 -13.72
N GLU A 39 -5.97 1.84 -13.60
CA GLU A 39 -5.38 2.66 -12.55
C GLU A 39 -6.37 2.82 -11.40
N PRO A 40 -5.91 2.88 -10.16
CA PRO A 40 -4.51 2.73 -9.73
C PRO A 40 -4.07 1.26 -9.68
N MET A 41 -2.76 1.07 -9.70
CA MET A 41 -2.15 -0.25 -9.62
C MET A 41 -2.24 -0.83 -8.21
N GLY A 42 -1.94 -2.14 -8.11
CA GLY A 42 -1.78 -2.80 -6.83
C GLY A 42 -0.33 -3.08 -6.51
N GLY A 43 -0.10 -3.61 -5.32
CA GLY A 43 1.21 -4.05 -4.89
C GLY A 43 1.08 -5.30 -4.01
N MET A 44 2.20 -5.97 -3.81
CA MET A 44 2.23 -7.20 -3.02
C MET A 44 3.57 -7.31 -2.32
N MET A 45 3.54 -7.73 -1.06
CA MET A 45 4.75 -8.01 -0.32
C MET A 45 4.50 -9.12 0.69
N LYS A 46 5.59 -9.67 1.23
CA LYS A 46 5.46 -10.65 2.29
C LYS A 46 4.88 -10.00 3.53
N LYS A 47 3.90 -10.66 4.13
CA LYS A 47 3.23 -10.15 5.33
C LYS A 47 4.24 -10.05 6.48
N PRO A 48 4.35 -8.89 7.15
CA PRO A 48 5.13 -8.79 8.38
C PRO A 48 4.54 -9.68 9.47
N ASP A 49 5.39 -10.18 10.36
CA ASP A 49 4.96 -11.12 11.41
C ASP A 49 3.87 -10.53 12.31
N GLN A 50 3.90 -9.23 12.53
CA GLN A 50 2.93 -8.55 13.39
C GLN A 50 1.62 -8.22 12.68
N ALA A 51 1.56 -8.39 11.37
CA ALA A 51 0.35 -8.05 10.62
C ALA A 51 -0.76 -9.07 10.92
N PRO A 52 -2.02 -8.65 10.97
CA PRO A 52 -3.13 -9.57 11.18
C PRO A 52 -3.27 -10.54 10.00
N ALA A 53 -4.00 -11.63 10.21
CA ALA A 53 -4.24 -12.63 9.18
C ALA A 53 -4.96 -12.06 7.95
N PHE A 54 -5.72 -11.00 8.15
CA PHE A 54 -6.37 -10.25 7.10
C PHE A 54 -5.40 -9.19 6.59
N ALA A 55 -4.91 -9.34 5.40
CA ALA A 55 -3.83 -8.49 4.95
C ALA A 55 -4.09 -7.85 3.60
N LEU A 56 -5.19 -7.13 3.51
CA LEU A 56 -5.51 -6.28 2.36
C LEU A 56 -5.50 -4.83 2.83
N SER A 57 -4.64 -4.02 2.23
CA SER A 57 -4.56 -2.59 2.53
C SER A 57 -5.04 -1.76 1.34
N VAL A 58 -5.69 -0.63 1.62
CA VAL A 58 -6.07 0.34 0.59
C VAL A 58 -5.30 1.61 0.83
N TYR A 59 -4.98 2.31 -0.27
CA TYR A 59 -4.32 3.60 -0.23
C TYR A 59 -5.22 4.63 -0.90
N PHE A 60 -5.50 5.71 -0.22
CA PHE A 60 -6.24 6.83 -0.78
C PHE A 60 -5.26 7.83 -1.38
N CYS A 61 -5.48 8.22 -2.63
CA CYS A 61 -4.66 9.24 -3.26
C CYS A 61 -5.08 10.61 -2.75
N VAL A 62 -4.10 11.42 -2.36
CA VAL A 62 -4.34 12.79 -1.88
C VAL A 62 -3.46 13.77 -2.63
N ASP A 63 -3.88 15.03 -2.68
CA ASP A 63 -3.13 16.07 -3.38
C ASP A 63 -1.94 16.57 -2.57
N ASN A 64 -2.08 16.61 -1.25
CA ASN A 64 -1.02 17.10 -0.36
C ASN A 64 -0.94 16.21 0.87
N LEU A 65 0.11 15.42 0.92
CA LEU A 65 0.28 14.42 1.99
C LEU A 65 0.46 15.08 3.36
N ASP A 66 1.28 16.12 3.45
CA ASP A 66 1.54 16.79 4.72
C ASP A 66 0.28 17.43 5.31
N GLU A 67 -0.53 18.07 4.47
CA GLU A 67 -1.81 18.63 4.90
C GLU A 67 -2.76 17.53 5.38
N THR A 68 -2.80 16.43 4.66
CA THR A 68 -3.66 15.28 5.03
C THR A 68 -3.22 14.69 6.36
N ILE A 69 -1.92 14.52 6.57
CA ILE A 69 -1.39 14.02 7.83
C ILE A 69 -1.81 14.93 8.99
N ALA A 70 -1.69 16.25 8.81
CA ALA A 70 -2.10 17.21 9.84
C ALA A 70 -3.60 17.08 10.15
N LYS A 71 -4.43 16.92 9.14
CA LYS A 71 -5.87 16.76 9.33
C LYS A 71 -6.21 15.46 10.06
N ILE A 72 -5.50 14.38 9.73
CA ILE A 72 -5.68 13.09 10.40
C ILE A 72 -5.41 13.21 11.89
N GLU A 73 -4.30 13.83 12.25
CA GLU A 73 -3.92 14.00 13.65
C GLU A 73 -4.91 14.89 14.39
N GLU A 74 -5.32 15.99 13.76
CA GLU A 74 -6.31 16.89 14.33
C GLU A 74 -7.66 16.25 14.53
N ALA A 75 -8.04 15.33 13.65
CA ALA A 75 -9.33 14.63 13.72
C ALA A 75 -9.32 13.39 14.63
N GLY A 76 -8.20 13.11 15.29
CA GLY A 76 -8.11 12.01 16.25
C GLY A 76 -7.51 10.72 15.70
N GLY A 77 -6.97 10.75 14.49
CA GLY A 77 -6.25 9.61 13.93
C GLY A 77 -4.82 9.56 14.43
N ARG A 78 -4.15 8.46 14.16
CA ARG A 78 -2.77 8.25 14.59
C ARG A 78 -1.91 7.84 13.39
N ILE A 79 -0.78 8.50 13.22
CA ILE A 79 0.15 8.17 12.15
C ILE A 79 0.96 6.93 12.57
N LEU A 80 0.85 5.87 11.78
CA LEU A 80 1.57 4.62 12.00
C LEU A 80 2.90 4.60 11.27
N VAL A 81 2.92 5.12 10.04
CA VAL A 81 4.15 5.28 9.24
C VAL A 81 4.13 6.71 8.71
N PRO A 82 5.17 7.52 9.02
CA PRO A 82 5.20 8.90 8.56
C PRO A 82 5.48 8.99 7.06
N ARG A 83 5.48 10.22 6.54
CA ARG A 83 5.79 10.50 5.13
C ARG A 83 7.04 9.74 4.71
N THR A 84 6.90 8.90 3.69
CA THR A 84 7.96 8.05 3.18
C THR A 84 8.04 8.20 1.67
N GLU A 85 9.22 8.41 1.15
CA GLU A 85 9.42 8.58 -0.28
C GLU A 85 9.43 7.23 -1.00
N ILE A 86 8.74 7.18 -2.14
CA ILE A 86 8.91 6.11 -3.12
C ILE A 86 9.65 6.74 -4.28
N PRO A 87 10.95 6.45 -4.45
CA PRO A 87 11.76 7.11 -5.47
C PRO A 87 11.12 7.06 -6.86
N GLY A 88 10.98 8.22 -7.47
CA GLY A 88 10.42 8.34 -8.81
C GLY A 88 8.90 8.22 -8.90
N MET A 89 8.20 7.99 -7.79
CA MET A 89 6.75 7.77 -7.82
C MET A 89 5.96 8.75 -6.94
N GLY A 90 6.43 9.03 -5.75
CA GLY A 90 5.74 9.94 -4.85
C GLY A 90 6.06 9.65 -3.39
N HIS A 91 5.09 9.90 -2.54
CA HIS A 91 5.23 9.71 -1.10
C HIS A 91 3.98 9.05 -0.54
N TRP A 92 4.16 8.32 0.54
CA TRP A 92 3.04 7.64 1.20
C TRP A 92 3.17 7.74 2.71
N ALA A 93 2.08 7.50 3.40
CA ALA A 93 2.04 7.36 4.84
C ALA A 93 0.95 6.37 5.20
N PHE A 94 0.98 5.89 6.42
CA PHE A 94 -0.02 4.95 6.93
C PHE A 94 -0.56 5.49 8.24
N PHE A 95 -1.85 5.36 8.46
CA PHE A 95 -2.47 5.88 9.68
C PHE A 95 -3.57 4.93 10.17
N ALA A 96 -3.92 5.06 11.43
CA ALA A 96 -5.08 4.39 12.01
C ALA A 96 -6.15 5.45 12.28
N ASP A 97 -7.39 5.14 11.91
CA ASP A 97 -8.52 5.99 12.24
C ASP A 97 -8.89 5.84 13.74
N PRO A 98 -9.85 6.61 14.26
CA PRO A 98 -10.23 6.48 15.68
C PRO A 98 -10.72 5.10 16.10
N ASP A 99 -11.20 4.29 15.17
CA ASP A 99 -11.60 2.91 15.44
C ASP A 99 -10.44 1.92 15.34
N GLY A 100 -9.26 2.40 14.98
CA GLY A 100 -8.08 1.54 14.82
C GLY A 100 -7.93 0.91 13.44
N ILE A 101 -8.74 1.31 12.47
CA ILE A 101 -8.63 0.79 11.10
C ILE A 101 -7.43 1.43 10.41
N ALA A 102 -6.53 0.59 9.92
CA ALA A 102 -5.30 1.06 9.27
C ALA A 102 -5.51 1.27 7.78
N VAL A 103 -5.13 2.44 7.29
CA VAL A 103 -5.31 2.85 5.90
C VAL A 103 -4.07 3.61 5.43
N GLY A 104 -3.74 3.47 4.15
CA GLY A 104 -2.65 4.23 3.55
C GLY A 104 -3.14 5.49 2.84
N ILE A 105 -2.26 6.46 2.72
CA ILE A 105 -2.46 7.63 1.87
C ILE A 105 -1.25 7.80 0.97
N TYR A 106 -1.47 8.28 -0.23
CA TYR A 106 -0.44 8.37 -1.25
C TYR A 106 -0.55 9.67 -2.04
N GLU A 107 0.60 10.31 -2.24
CA GLU A 107 0.72 11.53 -3.03
C GLU A 107 1.65 11.26 -4.21
N HIS A 108 1.16 11.48 -5.42
CA HIS A 108 1.98 11.34 -6.63
C HIS A 108 3.05 12.40 -6.71
N SER A 109 4.23 12.03 -7.15
CA SER A 109 5.21 12.99 -7.64
C SER A 109 4.73 13.55 -8.96
N VAL A 110 4.78 14.84 -9.08
CA VAL A 110 4.39 15.51 -10.32
C VAL A 110 5.59 15.64 -11.23
#